data_8ff734b56b5678938f2664a0dc2fb4ac
#
_entry.id   8ff734b56b5678938f2664a0dc2fb4ac
#
_cell.length_a   1.000
_cell.length_b   1.000
_cell.length_c   1.000
_cell.angle_alpha   90.00
_cell.angle_beta   90.00
_cell.angle_gamma   90.00
#
_symmetry.space_group_name_H-M   'P 1'
#
loop_
_entity.id
_entity.type
_entity.pdbx_description
1 polymer ?
#
loop_
_entity_poly.entity_id
_entity_poly.type
_entity_poly.pdbx_seq_one_letter_code
_entity_poly.pdbx_strand_id
1 'polypeptide(L)'
;MSSQYLAYIVCSVLSFVPAIVFHEVAHGFAAYKLGDPTAKRAGRLSLNPLKHVDPFGTVILPLCMLAMNGPVFGYAKPVPYNPSYFKNPKTGDVIVGLAGPAANLVMAAFAGAVAWALYGQAPALVAQSGVFAYFYLMFLPMFALINLYLLFFNLLPIPPLDGSSVLALFIPKKHMSTYYRVQHYAMPVFMIVLIVLPYVLHVNPVGVYLDVTAGNVANLLFPFRVS
;
A
#
# COMPACT_ATOMS: atom_id res chain seq x y z
N MET A 1 6.82 -15.58 -24.40
CA MET A 1 5.92 -15.23 -23.26
C MET A 1 4.49 -15.44 -23.72
N SER A 2 3.67 -16.13 -22.92
CA SER A 2 2.25 -16.29 -23.26
C SER A 2 1.53 -14.92 -23.11
N SER A 3 0.46 -14.71 -23.89
CA SER A 3 -0.37 -13.48 -23.80
C SER A 3 -0.95 -13.28 -22.39
N GLN A 4 -1.26 -14.38 -21.70
CA GLN A 4 -1.73 -14.34 -20.31
C GLN A 4 -0.67 -13.83 -19.33
N TYR A 5 0.59 -14.24 -19.49
CA TYR A 5 1.69 -13.77 -18.62
C TYR A 5 1.97 -12.28 -18.85
N LEU A 6 1.89 -11.80 -20.10
CA LEU A 6 2.02 -10.38 -20.38
C LEU A 6 0.86 -9.58 -19.76
N ALA A 7 -0.38 -10.07 -19.91
CA ALA A 7 -1.55 -9.45 -19.28
C ALA A 7 -1.42 -9.37 -17.74
N TYR A 8 -0.94 -10.44 -17.11
CA TYR A 8 -0.68 -10.47 -15.66
C TYR A 8 0.32 -9.39 -15.23
N ILE A 9 1.46 -9.26 -15.94
CA ILE A 9 2.46 -8.22 -15.64
C ILE A 9 1.86 -6.82 -15.81
N VAL A 10 1.16 -6.59 -16.91
CA VAL A 10 0.54 -5.29 -17.19
C VAL A 10 -0.49 -4.94 -16.11
N CYS A 11 -1.39 -5.87 -15.77
CA CYS A 11 -2.38 -5.67 -14.69
C CYS A 11 -1.70 -5.44 -13.34
N SER A 12 -0.61 -6.15 -13.02
CA SER A 12 0.14 -5.98 -11.78
C SER A 12 0.71 -4.56 -11.67
N VAL A 13 1.38 -4.09 -12.72
CA VAL A 13 1.97 -2.73 -12.75
C VAL A 13 0.89 -1.66 -12.67
N LEU A 14 -0.18 -1.79 -13.47
CA LEU A 14 -1.31 -0.86 -13.47
C LEU A 14 -2.08 -0.85 -12.15
N SER A 15 -2.02 -1.93 -11.38
CA SER A 15 -2.62 -1.99 -10.04
C SER A 15 -1.70 -1.42 -8.97
N PHE A 16 -0.43 -1.80 -8.97
CA PHE A 16 0.52 -1.47 -7.91
C PHE A 16 0.95 0.00 -7.94
N VAL A 17 1.26 0.53 -9.13
CA VAL A 17 1.77 1.90 -9.25
C VAL A 17 0.75 2.95 -8.76
N PRO A 18 -0.52 2.95 -9.21
CA PRO A 18 -1.50 3.87 -8.66
C PRO A 18 -1.75 3.65 -7.16
N ALA A 19 -1.82 2.38 -6.69
CA ALA A 19 -2.06 2.08 -5.29
C ALA A 19 -1.05 2.76 -4.36
N ILE A 20 0.24 2.70 -4.69
CA ILE A 20 1.31 3.36 -3.93
C ILE A 20 1.24 4.88 -4.10
N VAL A 21 1.07 5.38 -5.31
CA VAL A 21 1.06 6.83 -5.57
C VAL A 21 -0.06 7.53 -4.81
N PHE A 22 -1.28 6.97 -4.85
CA PHE A 22 -2.41 7.54 -4.11
C PHE A 22 -2.21 7.44 -2.60
N HIS A 23 -1.65 6.34 -2.12
CA HIS A 23 -1.29 6.16 -0.71
C HIS A 23 -0.33 7.27 -0.23
N GLU A 24 0.80 7.46 -0.92
CA GLU A 24 1.80 8.49 -0.58
C GLU A 24 1.25 9.91 -0.69
N VAL A 25 0.49 10.19 -1.75
CA VAL A 25 -0.14 11.50 -1.93
C VAL A 25 -1.16 11.79 -0.83
N ALA A 26 -1.89 10.77 -0.35
CA ALA A 26 -2.85 10.92 0.74
C ALA A 26 -2.17 11.35 2.05
N HIS A 27 -1.02 10.76 2.41
CA HIS A 27 -0.22 11.22 3.56
C HIS A 27 0.16 12.71 3.43
N GLY A 28 0.76 13.07 2.29
CA GLY A 28 1.16 14.45 2.04
C GLY A 28 0.00 15.44 2.02
N PHE A 29 -1.14 15.03 1.48
CA PHE A 29 -2.35 15.85 1.44
C PHE A 29 -2.95 16.05 2.83
N ALA A 30 -3.01 14.99 3.65
CA ALA A 30 -3.44 15.08 5.04
C ALA A 30 -2.53 16.03 5.84
N ALA A 31 -1.21 15.88 5.74
CA ALA A 31 -0.24 16.78 6.37
C ALA A 31 -0.44 18.23 5.93
N TYR A 32 -0.63 18.48 4.63
CA TYR A 32 -0.90 19.80 4.09
C TYR A 32 -2.19 20.43 4.65
N LYS A 33 -3.25 19.63 4.77
CA LYS A 33 -4.54 20.09 5.37
C LYS A 33 -4.40 20.40 6.86
N LEU A 34 -3.48 19.75 7.56
CA LEU A 34 -3.16 20.02 8.96
C LEU A 34 -2.19 21.20 9.16
N GLY A 35 -1.76 21.87 8.07
CA GLY A 35 -0.94 23.08 8.09
C GLY A 35 0.53 22.85 7.76
N ASP A 36 0.95 21.63 7.42
CA ASP A 36 2.33 21.34 7.02
C ASP A 36 2.55 21.51 5.51
N PRO A 37 3.31 22.52 5.05
CA PRO A 37 3.58 22.75 3.64
C PRO A 37 4.72 21.89 3.07
N THR A 38 5.35 21.03 3.87
CA THR A 38 6.60 20.31 3.52
C THR A 38 6.44 19.48 2.26
N ALA A 39 5.42 18.62 2.20
CA ALA A 39 5.14 17.79 1.02
C ALA A 39 4.89 18.62 -0.24
N LYS A 40 4.13 19.72 -0.11
CA LYS A 40 3.83 20.64 -1.21
C LYS A 40 5.09 21.33 -1.73
N ARG A 41 5.93 21.88 -0.82
CA ARG A 41 7.20 22.54 -1.17
C ARG A 41 8.19 21.57 -1.82
N ALA A 42 8.19 20.31 -1.41
CA ALA A 42 8.98 19.25 -2.01
C ALA A 42 8.45 18.74 -3.35
N GLY A 43 7.31 19.29 -3.85
CA GLY A 43 6.67 18.87 -5.10
C GLY A 43 6.14 17.43 -5.06
N ARG A 44 5.87 16.90 -3.85
CA ARG A 44 5.47 15.50 -3.60
C ARG A 44 3.95 15.29 -3.63
N LEU A 45 3.14 16.36 -3.63
CA LEU A 45 1.70 16.30 -3.88
C LEU A 45 1.44 16.18 -5.39
N SER A 46 1.80 15.07 -5.97
CA SER A 46 1.75 14.82 -7.41
C SER A 46 1.40 13.37 -7.71
N LEU A 47 0.51 13.14 -8.66
CA LEU A 47 0.17 11.80 -9.13
C LEU A 47 1.19 11.24 -10.14
N ASN A 48 2.27 11.97 -10.43
CA ASN A 48 3.34 11.45 -11.27
C ASN A 48 4.15 10.40 -10.50
N PRO A 49 4.10 9.11 -10.90
CA PRO A 49 4.76 8.01 -10.19
C PRO A 49 6.28 8.20 -10.08
N LEU A 50 6.91 8.85 -11.05
CA LEU A 50 8.37 9.09 -11.03
C LEU A 50 8.82 9.92 -9.82
N LYS A 51 7.93 10.73 -9.25
CA LYS A 51 8.22 11.49 -8.04
C LYS A 51 8.23 10.62 -6.77
N HIS A 52 7.68 9.42 -6.83
CA HIS A 52 7.57 8.49 -5.72
C HIS A 52 8.54 7.29 -5.81
N VAL A 53 9.31 7.21 -6.91
CA VAL A 53 10.35 6.21 -7.07
C VAL A 53 11.50 6.48 -6.10
N ASP A 54 11.87 5.44 -5.35
CA ASP A 54 13.14 5.36 -4.61
C ASP A 54 14.09 4.44 -5.38
N PRO A 55 15.27 4.90 -5.79
CA PRO A 55 16.19 4.07 -6.60
C PRO A 55 16.54 2.76 -5.93
N PHE A 56 16.72 2.75 -4.61
CA PHE A 56 17.04 1.54 -3.86
C PHE A 56 15.80 0.69 -3.59
N GLY A 57 14.78 1.27 -2.95
CA GLY A 57 13.59 0.54 -2.50
C GLY A 57 12.66 0.09 -3.62
N THR A 58 12.55 0.89 -4.68
CA THR A 58 11.63 0.60 -5.80
C THR A 58 12.29 -0.21 -6.92
N VAL A 59 13.63 -0.13 -7.07
CA VAL A 59 14.34 -0.75 -8.20
C VAL A 59 15.36 -1.79 -7.74
N ILE A 60 16.39 -1.37 -6.97
CA ILE A 60 17.52 -2.24 -6.63
C ILE A 60 17.07 -3.39 -5.76
N LEU A 61 16.32 -3.13 -4.69
CA LEU A 61 15.88 -4.15 -3.74
C LEU A 61 15.03 -5.23 -4.39
N PRO A 62 13.95 -4.92 -5.16
CA PRO A 62 13.18 -5.92 -5.89
C PRO A 62 14.02 -6.76 -6.85
N LEU A 63 14.96 -6.14 -7.59
CA LEU A 63 15.84 -6.85 -8.52
C LEU A 63 16.80 -7.82 -7.78
N CYS A 64 17.38 -7.39 -6.66
CA CYS A 64 18.22 -8.27 -5.84
C CYS A 64 17.42 -9.46 -5.29
N MET A 65 16.21 -9.22 -4.79
CA MET A 65 15.35 -10.29 -4.26
C MET A 65 14.93 -11.28 -5.35
N LEU A 66 14.60 -10.77 -6.55
CA LEU A 66 14.31 -11.60 -7.71
C LEU A 66 15.52 -12.47 -8.10
N ALA A 67 16.73 -11.90 -8.11
CA ALA A 67 17.97 -12.64 -8.41
C ALA A 67 18.27 -13.73 -7.37
N MET A 68 17.83 -13.54 -6.12
CA MET A 68 17.98 -14.52 -5.04
C MET A 68 16.82 -15.55 -5.00
N ASN A 69 15.89 -15.53 -5.96
CA ASN A 69 14.65 -16.33 -5.96
C ASN A 69 13.84 -16.17 -4.65
N GLY A 70 13.95 -15.03 -3.99
CA GLY A 70 13.22 -14.69 -2.77
C GLY A 70 11.87 -14.02 -3.07
N PRO A 71 11.06 -13.81 -2.03
CA PRO A 71 9.83 -13.03 -2.16
C PRO A 71 10.17 -11.59 -2.54
N VAL A 72 9.58 -11.10 -3.64
CA VAL A 72 9.87 -9.74 -4.14
C VAL A 72 9.15 -8.72 -3.28
N PHE A 73 9.91 -7.82 -2.68
CA PHE A 73 9.42 -6.70 -1.90
C PHE A 73 10.09 -5.40 -2.37
N GLY A 74 9.36 -4.30 -2.24
CA GLY A 74 9.88 -2.97 -2.53
C GLY A 74 9.09 -1.90 -1.76
N TYR A 75 9.66 -0.70 -1.69
CA TYR A 75 8.99 0.45 -1.08
C TYR A 75 9.16 1.70 -1.94
N ALA A 76 8.20 2.61 -1.85
CA ALA A 76 8.28 3.91 -2.48
C ALA A 76 9.05 4.90 -1.60
N LYS A 77 9.53 5.96 -2.20
CA LYS A 77 10.10 7.08 -1.48
C LYS A 77 9.00 7.76 -0.66
N PRO A 78 9.06 7.75 0.69
CA PRO A 78 8.00 8.30 1.51
C PRO A 78 7.85 9.82 1.31
N VAL A 79 6.59 10.29 1.42
CA VAL A 79 6.29 11.72 1.36
C VAL A 79 6.72 12.39 2.67
N PRO A 80 7.59 13.43 2.62
CA PRO A 80 8.07 14.08 3.83
C PRO A 80 6.97 14.93 4.47
N TYR A 81 6.86 14.87 5.79
CA TYR A 81 6.05 15.77 6.60
C TYR A 81 6.76 16.12 7.90
N ASN A 82 6.32 17.20 8.56
CA ASN A 82 6.90 17.67 9.80
C ASN A 82 5.81 17.90 10.85
N PRO A 83 5.71 17.04 11.88
CA PRO A 83 4.68 17.12 12.91
C PRO A 83 4.67 18.43 13.70
N SER A 84 5.76 19.20 13.69
CA SER A 84 5.83 20.49 14.40
C SER A 84 4.88 21.57 13.85
N TYR A 85 4.40 21.41 12.62
CA TYR A 85 3.37 22.28 12.04
C TYR A 85 1.96 21.99 12.55
N PHE A 86 1.74 20.83 13.15
CA PHE A 86 0.40 20.41 13.58
C PHE A 86 0.02 21.08 14.91
N LYS A 87 -1.24 21.53 15.05
CA LYS A 87 -1.77 22.05 16.32
C LYS A 87 -1.61 21.05 17.47
N ASN A 88 -1.82 19.75 17.18
CA ASN A 88 -1.54 18.64 18.07
C ASN A 88 -0.69 17.63 17.31
N PRO A 89 0.63 17.56 17.55
CA PRO A 89 1.55 16.70 16.83
C PRO A 89 1.15 15.21 16.85
N LYS A 90 0.70 14.69 17.99
CA LYS A 90 0.31 13.28 18.11
C LYS A 90 -0.92 12.94 17.29
N THR A 91 -1.99 13.74 17.42
CA THR A 91 -3.21 13.54 16.65
C THR A 91 -2.96 13.76 15.16
N GLY A 92 -2.14 14.76 14.82
CA GLY A 92 -1.75 15.03 13.44
C GLY A 92 -0.98 13.86 12.82
N ASP A 93 -0.04 13.28 13.57
CA ASP A 93 0.74 12.11 13.15
C ASP A 93 -0.17 10.90 12.84
N VAL A 94 -1.15 10.63 13.70
CA VAL A 94 -2.14 9.57 13.45
C VAL A 94 -2.99 9.84 12.23
N ILE A 95 -3.50 11.07 12.05
CA ILE A 95 -4.31 11.42 10.88
C ILE A 95 -3.49 11.25 9.59
N VAL A 96 -2.25 11.71 9.60
CA VAL A 96 -1.34 11.53 8.46
C VAL A 96 -1.06 10.04 8.24
N GLY A 97 -0.69 9.29 9.28
CA GLY A 97 -0.40 7.86 9.17
C GLY A 97 -1.58 7.05 8.63
N LEU A 98 -2.81 7.35 9.06
CA LEU A 98 -4.00 6.62 8.58
C LEU A 98 -4.50 7.08 7.20
N ALA A 99 -4.02 8.20 6.67
CA ALA A 99 -4.49 8.73 5.38
C ALA A 99 -4.12 7.83 4.19
N GLY A 100 -2.92 7.24 4.17
CA GLY A 100 -2.50 6.29 3.14
C GLY A 100 -3.37 5.03 3.12
N PRO A 101 -3.47 4.29 4.24
CA PRO A 101 -4.40 3.17 4.38
C PRO A 101 -5.84 3.50 3.99
N ALA A 102 -6.36 4.65 4.41
CA ALA A 102 -7.72 5.09 4.04
C ALA A 102 -7.87 5.28 2.51
N ALA A 103 -6.88 5.85 1.84
CA ALA A 103 -6.88 5.98 0.38
C ALA A 103 -6.92 4.62 -0.31
N ASN A 104 -6.14 3.65 0.17
CA ASN A 104 -6.17 2.29 -0.38
C ASN A 104 -7.54 1.62 -0.18
N LEU A 105 -8.19 1.81 0.98
CA LEU A 105 -9.55 1.29 1.21
C LEU A 105 -10.54 1.87 0.20
N VAL A 106 -10.49 3.18 -0.04
CA VAL A 106 -11.36 3.86 -1.02
C VAL A 106 -11.13 3.30 -2.43
N MET A 107 -9.88 3.08 -2.81
CA MET A 107 -9.54 2.53 -4.14
C MET A 107 -10.01 1.08 -4.30
N ALA A 108 -9.86 0.24 -3.28
CA ALA A 108 -10.38 -1.13 -3.29
C ALA A 108 -11.92 -1.15 -3.38
N ALA A 109 -12.60 -0.31 -2.58
CA ALA A 109 -14.05 -0.17 -2.63
C ALA A 109 -14.55 0.33 -4.00
N PHE A 110 -13.82 1.26 -4.62
CA PHE A 110 -14.11 1.74 -5.96
C PHE A 110 -14.05 0.60 -7.00
N ALA A 111 -13.01 -0.24 -6.95
CA ALA A 111 -12.90 -1.39 -7.85
C ALA A 111 -14.07 -2.39 -7.66
N GLY A 112 -14.45 -2.65 -6.41
CA GLY A 112 -15.61 -3.47 -6.09
C GLY A 112 -16.92 -2.87 -6.62
N ALA A 113 -17.12 -1.56 -6.44
CA ALA A 113 -18.29 -0.86 -6.96
C ALA A 113 -18.39 -0.94 -8.49
N VAL A 114 -17.26 -0.81 -9.20
CA VAL A 114 -17.20 -1.01 -10.66
C VAL A 114 -17.56 -2.44 -11.02
N ALA A 115 -17.05 -3.44 -10.30
CA ALA A 115 -17.36 -4.84 -10.53
C ALA A 115 -18.87 -5.12 -10.36
N TRP A 116 -19.51 -4.58 -9.33
CA TRP A 116 -20.96 -4.68 -9.12
C TRP A 116 -21.78 -3.98 -10.21
N ALA A 117 -21.38 -2.77 -10.60
CA ALA A 117 -22.08 -2.02 -11.65
C ALA A 117 -22.08 -2.75 -13.00
N LEU A 118 -21.03 -3.52 -13.30
CA LEU A 118 -20.87 -4.26 -14.54
C LEU A 118 -21.37 -5.70 -14.45
N TYR A 119 -21.72 -6.20 -13.27
CA TYR A 119 -21.99 -7.63 -13.02
C TYR A 119 -23.05 -8.23 -13.94
N GLY A 120 -24.17 -7.56 -14.13
CA GLY A 120 -25.26 -8.05 -14.99
C GLY A 120 -24.90 -8.17 -16.48
N GLN A 121 -23.94 -7.36 -16.95
CA GLN A 121 -23.51 -7.35 -18.36
C GLN A 121 -22.19 -8.12 -18.56
N ALA A 122 -21.47 -8.42 -17.48
CA ALA A 122 -20.15 -9.01 -17.53
C ALA A 122 -20.07 -10.34 -18.32
N PRO A 123 -21.00 -11.29 -18.19
CA PRO A 123 -20.93 -12.55 -18.95
C PRO A 123 -20.93 -12.33 -20.47
N ALA A 124 -21.78 -11.43 -20.96
CA ALA A 124 -21.85 -11.11 -22.37
C ALA A 124 -20.59 -10.38 -22.87
N LEU A 125 -20.12 -9.40 -22.12
CA LEU A 125 -18.93 -8.60 -22.46
C LEU A 125 -17.64 -9.42 -22.41
N VAL A 126 -17.50 -10.33 -21.44
CA VAL A 126 -16.36 -11.26 -21.33
C VAL A 126 -16.32 -12.21 -22.54
N ALA A 127 -17.48 -12.72 -22.99
CA ALA A 127 -17.56 -13.58 -24.17
C ALA A 127 -17.21 -12.85 -25.46
N GLN A 128 -17.49 -11.54 -25.54
CA GLN A 128 -17.27 -10.74 -26.76
C GLN A 128 -15.86 -10.13 -26.83
N SER A 129 -15.21 -9.87 -25.70
CA SER A 129 -13.94 -9.13 -25.65
C SER A 129 -12.97 -9.72 -24.65
N GLY A 130 -11.84 -10.24 -25.16
CA GLY A 130 -10.73 -10.70 -24.31
C GLY A 130 -10.12 -9.57 -23.49
N VAL A 131 -10.09 -8.34 -24.00
CA VAL A 131 -9.62 -7.16 -23.24
C VAL A 131 -10.53 -6.88 -22.05
N PHE A 132 -11.86 -6.96 -22.25
CA PHE A 132 -12.80 -6.80 -21.15
C PHE A 132 -12.68 -7.95 -20.14
N ALA A 133 -12.43 -9.18 -20.59
CA ALA A 133 -12.20 -10.32 -19.71
C ALA A 133 -10.98 -10.07 -18.79
N TYR A 134 -9.86 -9.59 -19.33
CA TYR A 134 -8.69 -9.22 -18.53
C TYR A 134 -8.98 -8.05 -17.57
N PHE A 135 -9.73 -7.04 -18.03
CA PHE A 135 -10.11 -5.93 -17.16
C PHE A 135 -10.99 -6.40 -15.99
N TYR A 136 -12.05 -7.15 -16.27
CA TYR A 136 -13.06 -7.50 -15.28
C TYR A 136 -12.62 -8.64 -14.34
N LEU A 137 -11.98 -9.70 -14.89
CA LEU A 137 -11.63 -10.90 -14.14
C LEU A 137 -10.21 -10.90 -13.58
N MET A 138 -9.32 -10.03 -14.07
CA MET A 138 -7.94 -9.97 -13.63
C MET A 138 -7.59 -8.60 -13.02
N PHE A 139 -7.77 -7.50 -13.74
CA PHE A 139 -7.33 -6.19 -13.27
C PHE A 139 -8.14 -5.71 -12.06
N LEU A 140 -9.49 -5.70 -12.11
CA LEU A 140 -10.28 -5.20 -10.99
C LEU A 140 -10.04 -5.97 -9.68
N PRO A 141 -10.04 -7.33 -9.65
CA PRO A 141 -9.70 -8.09 -8.46
C PRO A 141 -8.28 -7.83 -7.98
N MET A 142 -7.29 -7.82 -8.88
CA MET A 142 -5.90 -7.57 -8.54
C MET A 142 -5.68 -6.17 -7.98
N PHE A 143 -6.32 -5.17 -8.56
CA PHE A 143 -6.27 -3.79 -8.08
C PHE A 143 -6.85 -3.67 -6.67
N ALA A 144 -7.99 -4.31 -6.40
CA ALA A 144 -8.59 -4.32 -5.07
C ALA A 144 -7.70 -5.05 -4.06
N LEU A 145 -7.20 -6.26 -4.40
CA LEU A 145 -6.34 -7.04 -3.50
C LEU A 145 -5.04 -6.31 -3.15
N ILE A 146 -4.37 -5.69 -4.14
CA ILE A 146 -3.14 -4.93 -3.89
C ILE A 146 -3.42 -3.76 -2.94
N ASN A 147 -4.51 -3.03 -3.14
CA ASN A 147 -4.89 -1.94 -2.25
C ASN A 147 -5.24 -2.45 -0.85
N LEU A 148 -5.93 -3.58 -0.71
CA LEU A 148 -6.24 -4.17 0.59
C LEU A 148 -4.98 -4.73 1.27
N TYR A 149 -4.05 -5.31 0.53
CA TYR A 149 -2.76 -5.72 1.10
C TYR A 149 -1.98 -4.52 1.64
N LEU A 150 -1.90 -3.43 0.87
CA LEU A 150 -1.26 -2.19 1.35
C LEU A 150 -1.98 -1.61 2.58
N LEU A 151 -3.32 -1.61 2.60
CA LEU A 151 -4.13 -1.20 3.74
C LEU A 151 -3.77 -2.01 4.99
N PHE A 152 -3.94 -3.33 4.96
CA PHE A 152 -3.77 -4.18 6.14
C PHE A 152 -2.32 -4.28 6.59
N PHE A 153 -1.37 -4.32 5.64
CA PHE A 153 0.05 -4.29 5.94
C PHE A 153 0.44 -3.02 6.68
N ASN A 154 0.03 -1.86 6.17
CA ASN A 154 0.36 -0.58 6.79
C ASN A 154 -0.43 -0.31 8.08
N LEU A 155 -1.54 -0.99 8.35
CA LEU A 155 -2.24 -0.89 9.64
C LEU A 155 -1.59 -1.69 10.76
N LEU A 156 -0.58 -2.53 10.50
CA LEU A 156 0.18 -3.20 11.56
C LEU A 156 0.84 -2.13 12.48
N PRO A 157 0.69 -2.25 13.81
CA PRO A 157 1.24 -1.28 14.76
C PRO A 157 2.74 -1.50 15.00
N ILE A 158 3.51 -1.63 13.93
CA ILE A 158 4.95 -1.94 13.95
C ILE A 158 5.70 -0.85 13.19
N PRO A 159 6.64 -0.11 13.81
CA PRO A 159 7.52 0.79 13.08
C PRO A 159 8.31 0.05 11.97
N PRO A 160 8.44 0.59 10.77
CA PRO A 160 8.10 1.95 10.33
C PRO A 160 6.71 2.08 9.65
N LEU A 161 5.81 1.12 9.82
CA LEU A 161 4.50 1.12 9.15
C LEU A 161 3.57 2.20 9.72
N ASP A 162 2.62 2.64 8.91
CA ASP A 162 1.70 3.77 9.23
C ASP A 162 0.88 3.55 10.49
N GLY A 163 0.43 2.30 10.72
CA GLY A 163 -0.32 1.90 11.91
C GLY A 163 0.44 2.14 13.21
N SER A 164 1.77 2.20 13.16
CA SER A 164 2.57 2.56 14.34
C SER A 164 2.35 3.99 14.80
N SER A 165 1.85 4.89 13.96
CA SER A 165 1.47 6.27 14.34
C SER A 165 0.42 6.28 15.45
N VAL A 166 -0.47 5.29 15.50
CA VAL A 166 -1.47 5.14 16.56
C VAL A 166 -0.79 4.95 17.94
N LEU A 167 0.38 4.30 17.97
CA LEU A 167 1.15 4.14 19.22
C LEU A 167 1.59 5.50 19.80
N ALA A 168 1.80 6.51 18.96
CA ALA A 168 2.18 7.84 19.42
C ALA A 168 1.18 8.46 20.42
N LEU A 169 -0.11 8.08 20.33
CA LEU A 169 -1.13 8.56 21.26
C LEU A 169 -0.85 8.12 22.71
N PHE A 170 -0.32 6.93 22.88
CA PHE A 170 -0.05 6.32 24.19
C PHE A 170 1.33 6.65 24.75
N ILE A 171 2.25 7.17 23.92
CA ILE A 171 3.62 7.49 24.32
C ILE A 171 3.64 8.82 25.09
N PRO A 172 4.20 8.89 26.32
CA PRO A 172 4.38 10.14 27.06
C PRO A 172 5.22 11.16 26.27
N LYS A 173 4.93 12.46 26.42
CA LYS A 173 5.66 13.54 25.71
C LYS A 173 7.17 13.45 25.83
N LYS A 174 7.68 13.07 27.03
CA LYS A 174 9.11 12.90 27.31
C LYS A 174 9.81 11.83 26.46
N HIS A 175 9.08 10.87 25.90
CA HIS A 175 9.62 9.78 25.09
C HIS A 175 9.35 9.93 23.59
N MET A 176 8.71 11.03 23.16
CA MET A 176 8.39 11.25 21.74
C MET A 176 9.62 11.33 20.84
N SER A 177 10.72 11.93 21.34
CA SER A 177 11.99 11.99 20.58
C SER A 177 12.57 10.58 20.33
N THR A 178 12.46 9.69 21.31
CA THR A 178 12.86 8.28 21.17
C THR A 178 11.98 7.56 20.17
N TYR A 179 10.66 7.78 20.22
CA TYR A 179 9.72 7.21 19.26
C TYR A 179 10.07 7.61 17.83
N TYR A 180 10.27 8.90 17.53
CA TYR A 180 10.64 9.34 16.18
C TYR A 180 12.03 8.83 15.75
N ARG A 181 12.96 8.66 16.69
CA ARG A 181 14.26 8.02 16.40
C ARG A 181 14.06 6.55 16.00
N VAL A 182 13.25 5.80 16.74
CA VAL A 182 12.93 4.40 16.40
C VAL A 182 12.27 4.33 15.03
N GLN A 183 11.28 5.17 14.74
CA GLN A 183 10.65 5.24 13.43
C GLN A 183 11.67 5.44 12.30
N HIS A 184 12.60 6.37 12.49
CA HIS A 184 13.60 6.69 11.47
C HIS A 184 14.56 5.54 11.17
N TYR A 185 14.95 4.76 12.19
CA TYR A 185 15.90 3.65 12.04
C TYR A 185 15.23 2.26 11.95
N ALA A 186 13.91 2.18 12.03
CA ALA A 186 13.21 0.90 12.04
C ALA A 186 13.25 0.19 10.67
N MET A 187 13.31 0.93 9.55
CA MET A 187 13.19 0.35 8.21
C MET A 187 14.20 -0.77 7.93
N PRO A 188 15.52 -0.61 8.16
CA PRO A 188 16.47 -1.70 7.91
C PRO A 188 16.20 -2.93 8.78
N VAL A 189 15.87 -2.73 10.06
CA VAL A 189 15.58 -3.84 10.99
C VAL A 189 14.30 -4.55 10.56
N PHE A 190 13.27 -3.80 10.24
CA PHE A 190 12.00 -4.32 9.75
C PHE A 190 12.17 -5.15 8.48
N MET A 191 12.99 -4.67 7.53
CA MET A 191 13.29 -5.39 6.30
C MET A 191 14.01 -6.71 6.55
N ILE A 192 15.01 -6.71 7.47
CA ILE A 192 15.69 -7.95 7.85
C ILE A 192 14.70 -8.95 8.44
N VAL A 193 13.86 -8.50 9.39
CA VAL A 193 12.85 -9.36 10.02
C VAL A 193 11.86 -9.91 8.98
N LEU A 194 11.35 -9.07 8.09
CA LEU A 194 10.39 -9.45 7.04
C LEU A 194 10.95 -10.50 6.08
N ILE A 195 12.24 -10.42 5.76
CA ILE A 195 12.91 -11.37 4.85
C ILE A 195 13.33 -12.63 5.60
N VAL A 196 13.94 -12.50 6.77
CA VAL A 196 14.55 -13.65 7.50
C VAL A 196 13.50 -14.49 8.22
N LEU A 197 12.45 -13.87 8.77
CA LEU A 197 11.46 -14.57 9.58
C LEU A 197 10.79 -15.75 8.84
N PRO A 198 10.35 -15.61 7.57
CA PRO A 198 9.78 -16.74 6.83
C PRO A 198 10.74 -17.91 6.66
N TYR A 199 12.04 -17.65 6.48
CA TYR A 199 13.07 -18.69 6.35
C TYR A 199 13.30 -19.43 7.68
N VAL A 200 13.33 -18.70 8.79
CA VAL A 200 13.58 -19.28 10.12
C VAL A 200 12.38 -20.08 10.62
N LEU A 201 11.18 -19.55 10.44
CA LEU A 201 9.95 -20.17 10.92
C LEU A 201 9.39 -21.21 9.94
N HIS A 202 9.86 -21.28 8.69
CA HIS A 202 9.26 -22.05 7.60
C HIS A 202 7.78 -21.78 7.37
N VAL A 203 7.29 -20.61 7.84
CA VAL A 203 5.93 -20.09 7.65
C VAL A 203 5.99 -18.62 7.31
N ASN A 204 4.99 -18.12 6.61
CA ASN A 204 4.85 -16.71 6.29
C ASN A 204 3.68 -16.10 7.07
N PRO A 205 3.87 -15.70 8.36
CA PRO A 205 2.77 -15.21 9.19
C PRO A 205 2.14 -13.92 8.65
N VAL A 206 2.96 -13.06 8.03
CA VAL A 206 2.46 -11.82 7.41
C VAL A 206 1.62 -12.15 6.18
N GLY A 207 2.07 -13.07 5.33
CA GLY A 207 1.28 -13.55 4.18
C GLY A 207 -0.06 -14.12 4.61
N VAL A 208 -0.07 -15.05 5.58
CA VAL A 208 -1.30 -15.63 6.12
C VAL A 208 -2.24 -14.56 6.67
N TYR A 209 -1.72 -13.59 7.43
CA TYR A 209 -2.50 -12.47 7.94
C TYR A 209 -3.13 -11.66 6.80
N LEU A 210 -2.36 -11.33 5.78
CA LEU A 210 -2.83 -10.54 4.63
C LEU A 210 -3.85 -11.31 3.80
N ASP A 211 -3.62 -12.58 3.54
CA ASP A 211 -4.56 -13.43 2.78
C ASP A 211 -5.91 -13.56 3.50
N VAL A 212 -5.89 -13.77 4.82
CA VAL A 212 -7.12 -13.84 5.61
C VAL A 212 -7.84 -12.49 5.67
N THR A 213 -7.13 -11.40 5.93
CA THR A 213 -7.76 -10.08 6.09
C THR A 213 -8.20 -9.49 4.75
N ALA A 214 -7.28 -9.32 3.82
CA ALA A 214 -7.54 -8.72 2.52
C ALA A 214 -8.44 -9.62 1.65
N GLY A 215 -8.22 -10.94 1.65
CA GLY A 215 -9.04 -11.88 0.89
C GLY A 215 -10.50 -11.88 1.32
N ASN A 216 -10.78 -11.90 2.64
CA ASN A 216 -12.16 -11.82 3.13
C ASN A 216 -12.83 -10.49 2.76
N VAL A 217 -12.11 -9.36 2.90
CA VAL A 217 -12.67 -8.05 2.52
C VAL A 217 -12.88 -7.95 1.01
N ALA A 218 -11.94 -8.47 0.19
CA ALA A 218 -12.12 -8.52 -1.26
C ALA A 218 -13.38 -9.31 -1.64
N ASN A 219 -13.60 -10.48 -1.04
CA ASN A 219 -14.79 -11.28 -1.29
C ASN A 219 -16.11 -10.60 -0.87
N LEU A 220 -16.07 -9.66 0.10
CA LEU A 220 -17.24 -8.83 0.44
C LEU A 220 -17.45 -7.69 -0.55
N LEU A 221 -16.38 -7.17 -1.16
CA LEU A 221 -16.47 -6.05 -2.11
C LEU A 221 -16.93 -6.48 -3.51
N PHE A 222 -16.73 -7.74 -3.89
CA PHE A 222 -16.97 -8.23 -5.26
C PHE A 222 -18.22 -9.09 -5.34
N PRO A 223 -18.94 -9.11 -6.50
CA PRO A 223 -20.09 -10.00 -6.74
C PRO A 223 -19.70 -11.45 -7.02
N PHE A 224 -18.41 -11.76 -7.00
CA PHE A 224 -17.85 -13.10 -7.21
C PHE A 224 -16.61 -13.29 -6.30
N ARG A 225 -16.21 -14.55 -6.12
CA ARG A 225 -15.05 -14.87 -5.26
C ARG A 225 -13.75 -14.40 -5.91
N VAL A 226 -12.94 -13.66 -5.17
CA VAL A 226 -11.68 -13.06 -5.63
C VAL A 226 -10.46 -13.83 -5.12
N SER A 227 -10.56 -14.48 -3.96
CA SER A 227 -9.49 -15.22 -3.26
C SER A 227 -9.95 -16.60 -2.82
#